data_a1a573a770ba18a976bf726ea400e17f
#
_entry.id   a1a573a770ba18a976bf726ea400e17f
#
_cell.length_a   1.000
_cell.length_b   1.000
_cell.length_c   1.000
_cell.angle_alpha   90.00
_cell.angle_beta   90.00
_cell.angle_gamma   90.00
#
_symmetry.space_group_name_H-M   'P 1'
#
loop_
_entity.id
_entity.type
_entity.pdbx_description
1 polymer ?
#
loop_
_entity_poly.entity_id
_entity_poly.type
_entity_poly.pdbx_seq_one_letter_code
_entity_poly.pdbx_strand_id
1 'polypeptide(L)'
;MTDSSLNGNDTFELVSPILVGEAGLRELEKVCWVLELCDVKVNESCGLHVHIDAAGFSMATWRNLALSYKHLEPVIDRFIPASRRDNYYCQGL
;
A
#
# COMPACT_ATOMS: atom_id res chain seq x y z
N MET A 1 -11.71 -1.95 -10.80
CA MET A 1 -10.66 -2.69 -11.55
C MET A 1 -10.51 -4.08 -10.95
N THR A 2 -10.36 -5.10 -11.77
CA THR A 2 -10.10 -6.46 -11.33
C THR A 2 -8.60 -6.71 -11.27
N ASP A 3 -8.18 -7.59 -10.36
CA ASP A 3 -6.79 -7.97 -10.19
C ASP A 3 -6.69 -9.50 -10.09
N SER A 4 -5.95 -10.11 -11.02
CA SER A 4 -5.80 -11.56 -11.08
C SER A 4 -5.01 -12.16 -9.90
N SER A 5 -4.29 -11.33 -9.14
CA SER A 5 -3.59 -11.76 -7.92
C SER A 5 -4.51 -11.92 -6.72
N LEU A 6 -5.75 -11.42 -6.79
CA LEU A 6 -6.72 -11.51 -5.72
C LEU A 6 -7.45 -12.86 -5.74
N ASN A 7 -7.64 -13.44 -4.56
CA ASN A 7 -8.35 -14.68 -4.36
C ASN A 7 -9.79 -14.43 -3.91
N GLY A 8 -10.74 -15.16 -4.50
CA GLY A 8 -12.15 -15.13 -4.13
C GLY A 8 -13.06 -14.77 -5.29
N ASN A 9 -14.36 -14.81 -5.02
CA ASN A 9 -15.39 -14.36 -5.96
C ASN A 9 -15.64 -12.87 -5.76
N ASP A 10 -16.01 -12.17 -6.85
CA ASP A 10 -16.32 -10.74 -6.82
C ASP A 10 -15.19 -9.88 -6.26
N THR A 11 -13.94 -10.22 -6.60
CA THR A 11 -12.78 -9.45 -6.20
C THR A 11 -12.61 -8.21 -7.07
N PHE A 12 -12.07 -7.15 -6.45
CA PHE A 12 -11.77 -5.90 -7.17
C PHE A 12 -10.58 -5.19 -6.55
N GLU A 13 -10.00 -4.30 -7.32
CA GLU A 13 -8.98 -3.36 -6.86
C GLU A 13 -9.54 -1.95 -6.95
N LEU A 14 -9.42 -1.20 -5.86
CA LEU A 14 -9.80 0.20 -5.83
C LEU A 14 -8.56 1.07 -6.07
N VAL A 15 -8.62 1.87 -7.13
CA VAL A 15 -7.52 2.76 -7.51
C VAL A 15 -7.95 4.20 -7.33
N SER A 16 -7.18 4.97 -6.56
CA SER A 16 -7.47 6.38 -6.33
C SER A 16 -6.99 7.24 -7.50
N PRO A 17 -7.59 8.43 -7.70
CA PRO A 17 -6.91 9.48 -8.44
C PRO A 17 -5.70 9.98 -7.66
N ILE A 18 -4.95 10.94 -8.22
CA ILE A 18 -3.85 11.58 -7.52
C ILE A 18 -4.41 12.31 -6.29
N LEU A 19 -3.87 11.99 -5.12
CA LEU A 19 -4.25 12.58 -3.86
C LEU A 19 -3.18 13.56 -3.40
N VAL A 20 -3.56 14.71 -2.88
CA VAL A 20 -2.63 15.75 -2.45
C VAL A 20 -2.98 16.27 -1.05
N GLY A 21 -1.99 16.26 -0.15
CA GLY A 21 -2.08 16.87 1.16
C GLY A 21 -3.20 16.35 2.05
N GLU A 22 -3.68 17.18 2.96
CA GLU A 22 -4.75 16.81 3.88
C GLU A 22 -6.08 16.52 3.17
N ALA A 23 -6.37 17.24 2.09
CA ALA A 23 -7.58 16.96 1.31
C ALA A 23 -7.56 15.53 0.74
N GLY A 24 -6.39 15.08 0.28
CA GLY A 24 -6.21 13.71 -0.19
C GLY A 24 -6.40 12.68 0.92
N LEU A 25 -5.88 12.95 2.11
CA LEU A 25 -6.07 12.08 3.27
C LEU A 25 -7.53 11.99 3.70
N ARG A 26 -8.27 13.10 3.63
CA ARG A 26 -9.71 13.09 3.91
C ARG A 26 -10.50 12.30 2.88
N GLU A 27 -10.12 12.37 1.62
CA GLU A 27 -10.75 11.53 0.58
C GLU A 27 -10.50 10.06 0.83
N LEU A 28 -9.29 9.69 1.22
CA LEU A 28 -8.95 8.33 1.60
C LEU A 28 -9.78 7.84 2.79
N GLU A 29 -9.94 8.69 3.80
CA GLU A 29 -10.77 8.37 4.97
C GLU A 29 -12.23 8.11 4.58
N LYS A 30 -12.80 8.94 3.71
CA LYS A 30 -14.17 8.75 3.20
C LYS A 30 -14.31 7.42 2.46
N VAL A 31 -13.33 7.08 1.63
CA VAL A 31 -13.35 5.82 0.89
C VAL A 31 -13.32 4.63 1.84
N CYS A 32 -12.45 4.66 2.84
CA CYS A 32 -12.38 3.62 3.86
C CYS A 32 -13.70 3.47 4.60
N TRP A 33 -14.34 4.58 4.94
CA TRP A 33 -15.64 4.59 5.59
C TRP A 33 -16.74 3.96 4.73
N VAL A 34 -16.77 4.29 3.43
CA VAL A 34 -17.73 3.68 2.48
C VAL A 34 -17.49 2.18 2.35
N LEU A 35 -16.24 1.75 2.23
CA LEU A 35 -15.89 0.33 2.16
C LEU A 35 -16.37 -0.43 3.41
N GLU A 36 -16.22 0.18 4.56
CA GLU A 36 -16.69 -0.39 5.82
C GLU A 36 -18.22 -0.50 5.85
N LEU A 37 -18.94 0.54 5.41
CA LEU A 37 -20.40 0.52 5.30
C LEU A 37 -20.90 -0.55 4.34
N CYS A 38 -20.18 -0.80 3.26
CA CYS A 38 -20.51 -1.83 2.28
C CYS A 38 -20.09 -3.24 2.70
N ASP A 39 -19.55 -3.38 3.89
CA ASP A 39 -19.08 -4.66 4.43
C ASP A 39 -18.06 -5.36 3.52
N VAL A 40 -17.17 -4.57 2.92
CA VAL A 40 -16.10 -5.10 2.07
C VAL A 40 -15.07 -5.81 2.93
N LYS A 41 -14.70 -7.01 2.53
CA LYS A 41 -13.75 -7.85 3.25
C LYS A 41 -12.41 -7.91 2.53
N VAL A 42 -11.36 -8.13 3.29
CA VAL A 42 -10.01 -8.36 2.77
C VAL A 42 -9.54 -9.75 3.18
N ASN A 43 -8.61 -10.29 2.43
CA ASN A 43 -7.95 -11.55 2.75
C ASN A 43 -6.44 -11.45 2.51
N GLU A 44 -5.72 -12.55 2.61
CA GLU A 44 -4.26 -12.59 2.49
C GLU A 44 -3.74 -12.14 1.11
N SER A 45 -4.59 -12.21 0.07
CA SER A 45 -4.20 -11.76 -1.28
C SER A 45 -4.29 -10.26 -1.46
N CYS A 46 -4.97 -9.55 -0.54
CA CYS A 46 -5.13 -8.10 -0.61
C CYS A 46 -3.87 -7.38 -0.16
N GLY A 47 -3.64 -6.19 -0.67
CA GLY A 47 -2.52 -5.34 -0.27
C GLY A 47 -2.84 -3.87 -0.43
N LEU A 48 -2.12 -3.04 0.29
CA LEU A 48 -2.13 -1.60 0.13
C LEU A 48 -0.93 -1.19 -0.72
N HIS A 49 -1.20 -0.52 -1.83
CA HIS A 49 -0.15 0.02 -2.70
C HIS A 49 -0.18 1.55 -2.63
N VAL A 50 0.97 2.16 -2.41
CA VAL A 50 1.13 3.61 -2.40
C VAL A 50 2.16 3.99 -3.46
N HIS A 51 1.75 4.80 -4.42
CA HIS A 51 2.60 5.29 -5.48
C HIS A 51 2.88 6.77 -5.25
N ILE A 52 4.16 7.13 -5.24
CA ILE A 52 4.62 8.50 -5.04
C ILE A 52 5.43 8.92 -6.25
N ASP A 53 5.17 10.14 -6.77
CA ASP A 53 5.94 10.68 -7.88
C ASP A 53 7.40 10.91 -7.47
N ALA A 54 8.30 10.32 -8.25
CA ALA A 54 9.74 10.40 -8.01
C ALA A 54 10.49 11.09 -9.15
N ALA A 55 9.79 11.83 -10.00
CA ALA A 55 10.37 12.41 -11.22
C ALA A 55 11.56 13.33 -10.95
N GLY A 56 11.58 14.04 -9.83
CA GLY A 56 12.64 14.96 -9.46
C GLY A 56 13.75 14.35 -8.60
N PHE A 57 13.73 13.05 -8.36
CA PHE A 57 14.68 12.42 -7.44
C PHE A 57 16.09 12.32 -8.05
N SER A 58 17.08 12.83 -7.31
CA SER A 58 18.51 12.65 -7.64
C SER A 58 19.00 11.28 -7.19
N MET A 59 20.20 10.90 -7.63
CA MET A 59 20.85 9.67 -7.13
C MET A 59 21.03 9.69 -5.61
N ALA A 60 21.36 10.85 -5.04
CA ALA A 60 21.47 11.00 -3.60
C ALA A 60 20.13 10.76 -2.90
N THR A 61 19.03 11.24 -3.47
CA THR A 61 17.69 11.00 -2.94
C THR A 61 17.34 9.51 -2.98
N TRP A 62 17.58 8.84 -4.09
CA TRP A 62 17.35 7.39 -4.23
C TRP A 62 18.16 6.59 -3.21
N ARG A 63 19.43 6.93 -3.07
CA ARG A 63 20.30 6.28 -2.08
C ARG A 63 19.78 6.46 -0.66
N ASN A 64 19.43 7.69 -0.30
CA ASN A 64 18.92 7.99 1.04
C ASN A 64 17.60 7.28 1.32
N LEU A 65 16.72 7.21 0.33
CA LEU A 65 15.45 6.49 0.44
C LEU A 65 15.68 5.00 0.70
N ALA A 66 16.55 4.38 -0.07
CA ALA A 66 16.85 2.95 0.08
C ALA A 66 17.46 2.64 1.45
N LEU A 67 18.42 3.46 1.90
CA LEU A 67 19.06 3.29 3.21
C LEU A 67 18.06 3.51 4.35
N SER A 68 17.23 4.52 4.26
CA SER A 68 16.20 4.80 5.26
C SER A 68 15.17 3.68 5.33
N TYR A 69 14.72 3.18 4.19
CA TYR A 69 13.78 2.06 4.14
C TYR A 69 14.38 0.82 4.80
N LYS A 70 15.60 0.46 4.43
CA LYS A 70 16.27 -0.70 5.03
C LYS A 70 16.39 -0.57 6.55
N HIS A 71 16.70 0.63 7.02
CA HIS A 71 16.82 0.90 8.44
C HIS A 71 15.48 0.80 9.17
N LEU A 72 14.41 1.25 8.54
CA LEU A 72 13.08 1.29 9.13
C LEU A 72 12.26 0.01 8.90
N GLU A 73 12.68 -0.85 7.99
CA GLU A 73 11.94 -2.07 7.63
C GLU A 73 11.51 -2.90 8.85
N PRO A 74 12.37 -3.17 9.84
CA PRO A 74 11.94 -3.95 11.01
C PRO A 74 10.84 -3.26 11.83
N VAL A 75 10.78 -1.93 11.80
CA VAL A 75 9.73 -1.16 12.47
C VAL A 75 8.44 -1.24 11.68
N ILE A 76 8.52 -1.07 10.35
CA ILE A 76 7.37 -1.16 9.46
C ILE A 76 6.73 -2.55 9.54
N ASP A 77 7.54 -3.59 9.59
CA ASP A 77 7.07 -4.98 9.69
C ASP A 77 6.21 -5.23 10.92
N ARG A 78 6.34 -4.44 11.97
CA ARG A 78 5.51 -4.56 13.17
C ARG A 78 4.07 -4.11 12.94
N PHE A 79 3.82 -3.29 11.92
CA PHE A 79 2.49 -2.75 11.61
C PHE A 79 1.73 -3.57 10.58
N ILE A 80 2.40 -4.49 9.90
CA ILE A 80 1.80 -5.28 8.83
C ILE A 80 1.55 -6.73 9.28
N PRO A 81 0.54 -7.40 8.69
CA PRO A 81 0.28 -8.80 9.01
C PRO A 81 1.48 -9.71 8.70
N ALA A 82 1.60 -10.81 9.44
CA ALA A 82 2.69 -11.76 9.24
C ALA A 82 2.77 -12.29 7.81
N SER A 83 1.64 -12.46 7.14
CA SER A 83 1.57 -12.88 5.74
C SER A 83 2.24 -11.91 4.76
N ARG A 84 2.50 -10.67 5.19
CA ARG A 84 3.12 -9.63 4.37
C ARG A 84 4.58 -9.32 4.71
N ARG A 85 5.12 -9.97 5.74
CA ARG A 85 6.49 -9.69 6.20
C ARG A 85 7.55 -10.40 5.37
N ASP A 86 7.30 -11.65 5.00
CA ASP A 86 8.25 -12.45 4.25
C ASP A 86 7.50 -13.52 3.47
N ASN A 87 7.13 -13.21 2.24
CA ASN A 87 6.50 -14.14 1.31
C ASN A 87 7.08 -13.93 -0.08
N TYR A 88 6.54 -14.63 -1.08
CA TYR A 88 7.03 -14.51 -2.46
C TYR A 88 7.04 -13.08 -3.00
N TYR A 89 6.02 -12.29 -2.65
CA TYR A 89 5.88 -10.89 -3.11
C TYR A 89 6.45 -9.86 -2.14
N CYS A 90 6.64 -10.20 -0.87
CA CYS A 90 7.05 -9.31 0.20
C CYS A 90 8.33 -9.83 0.85
N GLN A 91 9.43 -9.72 0.14
CA GLN A 91 10.74 -10.14 0.66
C GLN A 91 11.48 -8.96 1.26
N GLY A 92 12.19 -9.20 2.35
CA GLY A 92 13.03 -8.18 2.98
C GLY A 92 14.23 -7.80 2.11
N LEU A 93 14.77 -6.64 2.35
CA LEU A 93 15.97 -6.17 1.68
C LEU A 93 17.24 -6.83 2.22
#